data_3f64a6ec84df098422de3e2d914d8cd2
#
_entry.id   3f64a6ec84df098422de3e2d914d8cd2
#
_cell.length_a   1.000
_cell.length_b   1.000
_cell.length_c   1.000
_cell.angle_alpha   90.00
_cell.angle_beta   90.00
_cell.angle_gamma   90.00
#
_symmetry.space_group_name_H-M   'P 1'
#
loop_
_entity.id
_entity.type
_entity.pdbx_description
1 polymer ?
#
loop_
_entity_poly.entity_id
_entity_poly.type
_entity_poly.pdbx_seq_one_letter_code
_entity_poly.pdbx_strand_id
1 'polypeptide(L)'
;MRYANDNAVVKAIYDFTHGSLRPLFIGIVVALALVSLYFPVRDLYVAKRSSDILAKQVEIRQQYNDEMKKDTDKWFSEEGNKDSARGLGMAMPGEKRIEVLGLDDDSDSSSSKKSSNAKNASEVAKEIEEVGKDAPWYIKTLDMLFGFNGVEGQTVASSGE
;
A
#
# COMPACT_ATOMS: atom_id res chain seq x y z
N MET A 1 41.85 33.35 34.93
CA MET A 1 41.47 32.65 33.68
C MET A 1 42.69 32.45 32.74
N ARG A 2 43.73 31.75 33.21
CA ARG A 2 44.99 31.54 32.45
C ARG A 2 45.12 30.13 31.87
N TYR A 3 44.27 29.17 32.25
CA TYR A 3 44.36 27.75 31.81
C TYR A 3 43.66 27.47 30.47
N ALA A 4 42.86 28.38 29.94
CA ALA A 4 42.17 28.16 28.67
C ALA A 4 43.02 28.51 27.43
N ASN A 5 44.22 29.11 27.62
CA ASN A 5 45.02 29.65 26.53
C ASN A 5 46.10 28.69 26.00
N ASP A 6 46.31 27.53 26.69
CA ASP A 6 47.39 26.59 26.34
C ASP A 6 46.94 25.46 25.42
N ASN A 7 45.65 25.29 25.21
CA ASN A 7 45.16 24.30 24.27
C ASN A 7 45.03 24.91 22.86
N ALA A 8 45.85 24.41 21.94
CA ALA A 8 45.83 24.81 20.55
C ALA A 8 44.41 24.72 19.92
N VAL A 9 43.60 23.73 20.39
CA VAL A 9 42.21 23.52 19.97
C VAL A 9 41.30 24.67 20.43
N VAL A 10 41.43 25.10 21.69
CA VAL A 10 40.62 26.21 22.25
C VAL A 10 40.98 27.55 21.58
N LYS A 11 42.23 27.75 21.29
CA LYS A 11 42.72 28.94 20.57
C LYS A 11 42.23 28.94 19.13
N ALA A 12 42.33 27.81 18.44
CA ALA A 12 41.80 27.64 17.07
C ALA A 12 40.28 27.89 17.02
N ILE A 13 39.50 27.34 17.97
CA ILE A 13 38.07 27.58 18.06
C ILE A 13 37.76 29.06 18.34
N TYR A 14 38.53 29.69 19.21
CA TYR A 14 38.34 31.12 19.54
C TYR A 14 38.68 32.03 18.36
N ASP A 15 39.82 31.81 17.68
CA ASP A 15 40.23 32.55 16.49
C ASP A 15 39.25 32.32 15.31
N PHE A 16 38.71 31.13 15.23
CA PHE A 16 37.70 30.77 14.21
C PHE A 16 36.33 31.43 14.48
N THR A 17 35.94 31.52 15.76
CA THR A 17 34.65 32.14 16.15
C THR A 17 34.68 33.65 16.15
N HIS A 18 35.85 34.29 16.36
CA HIS A 18 36.01 35.75 16.47
C HIS A 18 36.68 36.38 15.25
N GLY A 19 37.25 35.59 14.34
CA GLY A 19 37.92 36.04 13.13
C GLY A 19 36.98 36.36 11.95
N SER A 20 37.58 36.74 10.82
CA SER A 20 36.92 37.01 9.54
C SER A 20 36.16 35.78 8.98
N LEU A 21 36.39 34.61 9.55
CA LEU A 21 35.78 33.33 9.15
C LEU A 21 34.45 32.97 9.88
N ARG A 22 33.93 33.90 10.70
CA ARG A 22 32.65 33.73 11.42
C ARG A 22 31.50 33.22 10.53
N PRO A 23 31.25 33.82 9.35
CA PRO A 23 30.14 33.38 8.53
C PRO A 23 30.33 31.93 8.02
N LEU A 24 31.55 31.51 7.76
CA LEU A 24 31.88 30.16 7.34
C LEU A 24 31.68 29.16 8.48
N PHE A 25 32.06 29.49 9.72
CA PHE A 25 31.82 28.63 10.88
C PHE A 25 30.32 28.44 11.16
N ILE A 26 29.56 29.52 11.14
CA ILE A 26 28.11 29.48 11.29
C ILE A 26 27.51 28.63 10.19
N GLY A 27 27.96 28.75 8.94
CA GLY A 27 27.51 27.92 7.81
C GLY A 27 27.78 26.43 8.04
N ILE A 28 28.97 26.06 8.54
CA ILE A 28 29.30 24.67 8.84
C ILE A 28 28.43 24.13 9.99
N VAL A 29 28.24 24.89 11.06
CA VAL A 29 27.37 24.45 12.18
C VAL A 29 25.93 24.26 11.73
N VAL A 30 25.40 25.18 10.92
CA VAL A 30 24.07 25.07 10.36
C VAL A 30 23.97 23.85 9.43
N ALA A 31 24.97 23.62 8.58
CA ALA A 31 25.00 22.45 7.70
C ALA A 31 25.01 21.13 8.50
N LEU A 32 25.82 21.03 9.55
CA LEU A 32 25.84 19.86 10.44
C LEU A 32 24.50 19.67 11.15
N ALA A 33 23.87 20.74 11.62
CA ALA A 33 22.55 20.66 12.24
C ALA A 33 21.48 20.17 11.25
N LEU A 34 21.50 20.64 10.01
CA LEU A 34 20.58 20.20 8.97
C LEU A 34 20.78 18.72 8.61
N VAL A 35 22.03 18.27 8.48
CA VAL A 35 22.35 16.86 8.23
C VAL A 35 21.89 15.98 9.40
N SER A 36 22.14 16.42 10.65
CA SER A 36 21.70 15.70 11.85
C SER A 36 20.17 15.57 11.93
N LEU A 37 19.46 16.62 11.53
CA LEU A 37 17.98 16.63 11.53
C LEU A 37 17.39 15.82 10.38
N TYR A 38 18.13 15.68 9.27
CA TYR A 38 17.66 14.93 8.09
C TYR A 38 17.33 13.47 8.42
N PHE A 39 18.17 12.78 9.19
CA PHE A 39 17.98 11.38 9.52
C PHE A 39 16.65 11.10 10.27
N PRO A 40 16.35 11.79 11.40
CA PRO A 40 15.11 11.53 12.11
C PRO A 40 13.86 11.94 11.31
N VAL A 41 13.95 12.99 10.50
CA VAL A 41 12.82 13.40 9.63
C VAL A 41 12.57 12.38 8.53
N ARG A 42 13.62 11.85 7.91
CA ARG A 42 13.54 10.78 6.93
C ARG A 42 12.87 9.54 7.51
N ASP A 43 13.33 9.08 8.67
CA ASP A 43 12.81 7.86 9.30
C ASP A 43 11.32 8.02 9.69
N LEU A 44 10.95 9.18 10.19
CA LEU A 44 9.56 9.50 10.51
C LEU A 44 8.68 9.53 9.25
N TYR A 45 9.18 10.12 8.17
CA TYR A 45 8.46 10.14 6.88
C TYR A 45 8.25 8.72 6.34
N VAL A 46 9.31 7.92 6.28
CA VAL A 46 9.28 6.54 5.79
C VAL A 46 8.32 5.69 6.63
N ALA A 47 8.39 5.79 7.96
CA ALA A 47 7.52 5.05 8.86
C ALA A 47 6.05 5.43 8.66
N LYS A 48 5.74 6.73 8.57
CA LYS A 48 4.37 7.21 8.33
C LYS A 48 3.87 6.76 6.97
N ARG A 49 4.66 6.89 5.93
CA ARG A 49 4.29 6.50 4.57
C ARG A 49 4.02 4.99 4.47
N SER A 50 4.88 4.17 5.08
CA SER A 50 4.67 2.71 5.17
C SER A 50 3.39 2.37 5.90
N SER A 51 3.12 3.03 7.02
CA SER A 51 1.91 2.83 7.82
C SER A 51 0.65 3.18 7.01
N ASP A 52 0.64 4.29 6.26
CA ASP A 52 -0.51 4.71 5.46
C ASP A 52 -0.80 3.71 4.31
N ILE A 53 0.25 3.19 3.67
CA ILE A 53 0.12 2.17 2.62
C ILE A 53 -0.41 0.86 3.20
N LEU A 54 0.16 0.40 4.31
CA LEU A 54 -0.27 -0.84 4.97
C LEU A 54 -1.71 -0.74 5.47
N ALA A 55 -2.14 0.40 6.00
CA ALA A 55 -3.51 0.63 6.43
C ALA A 55 -4.50 0.46 5.27
N LYS A 56 -4.20 1.03 4.11
CA LYS A 56 -5.03 0.86 2.90
C LYS A 56 -5.04 -0.59 2.40
N GLN A 57 -3.91 -1.27 2.43
CA GLN A 57 -3.85 -2.68 2.05
C GLN A 57 -4.70 -3.57 2.97
N VAL A 58 -4.68 -3.29 4.28
CA VAL A 58 -5.52 -4.00 5.24
C VAL A 58 -6.99 -3.72 4.98
N GLU A 59 -7.35 -2.48 4.70
CA GLU A 59 -8.73 -2.09 4.35
C GLU A 59 -9.25 -2.86 3.12
N ILE A 60 -8.47 -2.90 2.03
CA ILE A 60 -8.82 -3.65 0.82
C ILE A 60 -9.00 -5.14 1.13
N ARG A 61 -8.09 -5.73 1.91
CA ARG A 61 -8.18 -7.14 2.30
C ARG A 61 -9.38 -7.43 3.20
N GLN A 62 -9.72 -6.51 4.10
CA GLN A 62 -10.92 -6.65 4.94
C GLN A 62 -12.19 -6.60 4.11
N GLN A 63 -12.30 -5.65 3.17
CA GLN A 63 -13.43 -5.57 2.26
C GLN A 63 -13.60 -6.86 1.47
N TYR A 64 -12.52 -7.38 0.91
CA TYR A 64 -12.53 -8.66 0.20
C TYR A 64 -12.97 -9.83 1.08
N ASN A 65 -12.45 -9.92 2.30
CA ASN A 65 -12.84 -10.97 3.24
C ASN A 65 -14.32 -10.87 3.64
N ASP A 66 -14.84 -9.66 3.81
CA ASP A 66 -16.24 -9.44 4.17
C ASP A 66 -17.19 -9.77 3.00
N GLU A 67 -16.78 -9.47 1.76
CA GLU A 67 -17.50 -9.90 0.55
C GLU A 67 -17.50 -11.42 0.44
N MET A 68 -16.35 -12.06 0.62
CA MET A 68 -16.24 -13.52 0.59
C MET A 68 -17.08 -14.20 1.68
N LYS A 69 -17.12 -13.62 2.86
CA LYS A 69 -18.00 -14.13 3.94
C LYS A 69 -19.45 -14.02 3.56
N LYS A 70 -19.89 -12.88 3.04
CA LYS A 70 -21.27 -12.69 2.58
C LYS A 70 -21.65 -13.67 1.49
N ASP A 71 -20.75 -13.90 0.53
CA ASP A 71 -20.97 -14.88 -0.53
C ASP A 71 -21.05 -16.31 0.05
N THR A 72 -20.15 -16.63 0.98
CA THR A 72 -20.16 -17.93 1.67
C THR A 72 -21.45 -18.13 2.46
N ASP A 73 -21.87 -17.15 3.26
CA ASP A 73 -23.12 -17.20 4.02
C ASP A 73 -24.33 -17.35 3.10
N LYS A 74 -24.32 -16.66 1.95
CA LYS A 74 -25.38 -16.81 0.94
C LYS A 74 -25.40 -18.22 0.33
N TRP A 75 -24.24 -18.80 0.04
CA TRP A 75 -24.14 -20.17 -0.49
C TRP A 75 -24.64 -21.21 0.52
N PHE A 76 -24.33 -21.02 1.82
CA PHE A 76 -24.79 -21.92 2.90
C PHE A 76 -26.20 -21.60 3.39
N SER A 77 -26.82 -20.53 2.91
CA SER A 77 -28.22 -20.26 3.21
C SER A 77 -29.14 -21.29 2.57
N GLU A 78 -30.36 -21.47 3.10
CA GLU A 78 -31.34 -22.37 2.55
C GLU A 78 -31.69 -22.04 1.09
N GLU A 79 -31.74 -20.76 0.74
CA GLU A 79 -31.97 -20.30 -0.63
C GLU A 79 -30.78 -20.61 -1.55
N GLY A 80 -29.56 -20.38 -1.11
CA GLY A 80 -28.34 -20.69 -1.87
C GLY A 80 -28.20 -22.18 -2.15
N ASN A 81 -28.50 -23.01 -1.16
CA ASN A 81 -28.53 -24.45 -1.34
C ASN A 81 -29.61 -24.90 -2.33
N LYS A 82 -30.81 -24.31 -2.30
CA LYS A 82 -31.87 -24.56 -3.26
C LYS A 82 -31.48 -24.16 -4.69
N ASP A 83 -30.90 -22.97 -4.85
CA ASP A 83 -30.43 -22.47 -6.14
C ASP A 83 -29.30 -23.33 -6.71
N SER A 84 -28.37 -23.76 -5.87
CA SER A 84 -27.29 -24.68 -6.27
C SER A 84 -27.81 -26.03 -6.69
N ALA A 85 -28.76 -26.59 -5.94
CA ALA A 85 -29.40 -27.85 -6.29
C ALA A 85 -30.15 -27.75 -7.63
N ARG A 86 -30.85 -26.63 -7.89
CA ARG A 86 -31.50 -26.37 -9.19
C ARG A 86 -30.48 -26.28 -10.33
N GLY A 87 -29.36 -25.61 -10.11
CA GLY A 87 -28.24 -25.51 -11.08
C GLY A 87 -27.66 -26.87 -11.44
N LEU A 88 -27.64 -27.82 -10.49
CA LEU A 88 -27.24 -29.23 -10.71
C LEU A 88 -28.34 -30.09 -11.31
N GLY A 89 -29.50 -29.51 -11.60
CA GLY A 89 -30.61 -30.23 -12.21
C GLY A 89 -31.48 -31.02 -11.22
N MET A 90 -31.31 -30.78 -9.92
CA MET A 90 -32.19 -31.40 -8.91
C MET A 90 -33.50 -30.62 -8.81
N ALA A 91 -34.62 -31.32 -8.81
CA ALA A 91 -35.94 -30.74 -8.57
C ALA A 91 -36.35 -30.95 -7.11
N MET A 92 -36.96 -29.95 -6.52
CA MET A 92 -37.49 -30.03 -5.15
C MET A 92 -38.82 -30.82 -5.11
N PRO A 93 -39.18 -31.36 -3.95
CA PRO A 93 -40.50 -32.01 -3.82
C PRO A 93 -41.61 -31.03 -4.20
N GLY A 94 -42.34 -31.34 -5.28
CA GLY A 94 -43.40 -30.48 -5.82
C GLY A 94 -43.02 -29.64 -7.04
N GLU A 95 -41.76 -29.58 -7.44
CA GLU A 95 -41.31 -28.95 -8.67
C GLU A 95 -41.21 -29.96 -9.82
N LYS A 96 -41.63 -29.56 -11.02
CA LYS A 96 -41.46 -30.35 -12.25
C LYS A 96 -40.39 -29.70 -13.10
N ARG A 97 -39.36 -30.47 -13.47
CA ARG A 97 -38.35 -30.02 -14.43
C ARG A 97 -38.94 -30.11 -15.85
N ILE A 98 -38.93 -28.99 -16.56
CA ILE A 98 -39.29 -28.94 -17.97
C ILE A 98 -37.99 -28.72 -18.75
N GLU A 99 -37.57 -29.71 -19.50
CA GLU A 99 -36.46 -29.64 -20.42
C GLU A 99 -36.99 -29.29 -21.81
N VAL A 100 -36.68 -28.11 -22.31
CA VAL A 100 -37.08 -27.67 -23.65
C VAL A 100 -36.04 -28.17 -24.63
N LEU A 101 -36.33 -29.30 -25.29
CA LEU A 101 -35.54 -29.83 -26.39
C LEU A 101 -35.90 -29.07 -27.69
N GLY A 102 -34.94 -28.35 -28.26
CA GLY A 102 -35.12 -27.76 -29.59
C GLY A 102 -34.81 -26.29 -29.76
N LEU A 103 -34.16 -25.66 -28.79
CA LEU A 103 -33.45 -24.39 -29.02
C LEU A 103 -32.04 -24.77 -29.44
N ASP A 104 -31.70 -24.51 -30.70
CA ASP A 104 -30.37 -24.72 -31.24
C ASP A 104 -29.30 -24.09 -30.29
N ASP A 105 -28.32 -24.91 -29.97
CA ASP A 105 -27.20 -24.67 -29.08
C ASP A 105 -26.24 -23.64 -29.70
N ASP A 106 -26.67 -22.39 -29.81
CA ASP A 106 -25.74 -21.27 -30.00
C ASP A 106 -25.60 -20.37 -28.74
N SER A 107 -26.02 -20.90 -27.62
CA SER A 107 -25.71 -20.29 -26.33
C SER A 107 -24.76 -21.20 -25.60
N ASP A 108 -23.46 -20.91 -25.75
CA ASP A 108 -22.40 -21.30 -24.83
C ASP A 108 -22.98 -21.52 -23.43
N SER A 109 -22.81 -22.75 -22.95
CA SER A 109 -23.13 -23.18 -21.61
C SER A 109 -22.37 -22.38 -20.55
N SER A 110 -22.69 -21.10 -20.45
CA SER A 110 -22.30 -20.21 -19.38
C SER A 110 -23.36 -20.14 -18.29
N SER A 111 -24.03 -21.28 -18.03
CA SER A 111 -24.89 -21.39 -16.88
C SER A 111 -24.08 -21.76 -15.64
N SER A 112 -23.32 -20.84 -15.13
CA SER A 112 -22.96 -20.64 -13.73
C SER A 112 -21.89 -19.60 -13.51
N LYS A 113 -21.79 -18.62 -14.40
CA LYS A 113 -21.25 -17.33 -14.00
C LYS A 113 -22.39 -16.48 -13.44
N LYS A 114 -23.05 -16.94 -12.38
CA LYS A 114 -23.67 -16.03 -11.45
C LYS A 114 -22.50 -15.30 -10.83
N SER A 115 -22.20 -14.15 -11.43
CA SER A 115 -21.25 -13.18 -11.01
C SER A 115 -21.38 -13.00 -9.49
N SER A 116 -20.55 -13.70 -8.73
CA SER A 116 -20.22 -13.17 -7.42
C SER A 116 -19.69 -11.79 -7.73
N ASN A 117 -20.33 -10.74 -7.25
CA ASN A 117 -19.82 -9.37 -7.32
C ASN A 117 -18.52 -9.22 -6.51
N ALA A 118 -18.02 -10.28 -5.92
CA ALA A 118 -16.75 -10.33 -5.22
C ALA A 118 -15.61 -10.19 -6.24
N LYS A 119 -14.78 -9.19 -6.02
CA LYS A 119 -13.55 -8.98 -6.79
C LYS A 119 -12.74 -10.29 -6.81
N ASN A 120 -12.16 -10.61 -7.95
CA ASN A 120 -11.27 -11.76 -8.04
C ASN A 120 -9.98 -11.50 -7.24
N ALA A 121 -9.39 -12.55 -6.67
CA ALA A 121 -8.14 -12.45 -5.92
C ALA A 121 -7.02 -11.76 -6.71
N SER A 122 -6.99 -11.91 -8.05
CA SER A 122 -6.05 -11.24 -8.94
C SER A 122 -6.31 -9.73 -9.07
N GLU A 123 -7.56 -9.30 -9.00
CA GLU A 123 -7.94 -7.89 -9.04
C GLU A 123 -7.57 -7.21 -7.71
N VAL A 124 -7.84 -7.89 -6.60
CA VAL A 124 -7.43 -7.43 -5.26
C VAL A 124 -5.92 -7.31 -5.16
N ALA A 125 -5.16 -8.26 -5.71
CA ALA A 125 -3.71 -8.21 -5.75
C ALA A 125 -3.19 -6.99 -6.54
N LYS A 126 -3.80 -6.69 -7.69
CA LYS A 126 -3.48 -5.49 -8.49
C LYS A 126 -3.83 -4.20 -7.76
N GLU A 127 -5.00 -4.13 -7.16
CA GLU A 127 -5.44 -2.97 -6.38
C GLU A 127 -4.49 -2.69 -5.19
N ILE A 128 -4.04 -3.74 -4.50
CA ILE A 128 -3.03 -3.64 -3.44
C ILE A 128 -1.70 -3.12 -3.99
N GLU A 129 -1.28 -3.58 -5.18
CA GLU A 129 -0.04 -3.11 -5.83
C GLU A 129 -0.15 -1.64 -6.26
N GLU A 130 -1.31 -1.19 -6.73
CA GLU A 130 -1.54 0.18 -7.16
C GLU A 130 -1.58 1.20 -6.03
N VAL A 131 -1.97 0.79 -4.81
CA VAL A 131 -2.06 1.69 -3.63
C VAL A 131 -0.80 2.53 -3.41
N GLY A 132 0.39 1.99 -3.70
CA GLY A 132 1.66 2.71 -3.59
C GLY A 132 1.93 3.66 -4.77
N LYS A 133 1.36 3.38 -5.94
CA LYS A 133 1.63 4.10 -7.20
C LYS A 133 0.77 5.36 -7.37
N ASP A 134 -0.42 5.38 -6.79
CA ASP A 134 -1.40 6.47 -6.88
C ASP A 134 -1.08 7.69 -6.00
N ALA A 135 0.18 7.87 -5.65
CA ALA A 135 0.58 9.02 -4.88
C ALA A 135 0.63 10.28 -5.74
N PRO A 136 0.16 11.46 -5.24
CA PRO A 136 0.29 12.73 -5.91
C PRO A 136 1.77 13.06 -6.15
N TRP A 137 2.04 13.89 -7.17
CA TRP A 137 3.39 14.19 -7.64
C TRP A 137 4.35 14.67 -6.55
N TYR A 138 3.87 15.45 -5.56
CA TYR A 138 4.69 15.94 -4.46
C TYR A 138 5.12 14.82 -3.49
N ILE A 139 4.30 13.79 -3.32
CA ILE A 139 4.67 12.61 -2.53
C ILE A 139 5.74 11.80 -3.28
N LYS A 140 5.61 11.66 -4.60
CA LYS A 140 6.63 10.97 -5.42
C LYS A 140 7.99 11.67 -5.35
N THR A 141 8.02 13.00 -5.33
CA THR A 141 9.25 13.76 -5.15
C THR A 141 9.83 13.60 -3.74
N LEU A 142 8.99 13.53 -2.71
CA LEU A 142 9.41 13.26 -1.33
C LEU A 142 9.90 11.81 -1.17
N ASP A 143 9.22 10.85 -1.77
CA ASP A 143 9.63 9.45 -1.77
C ASP A 143 11.03 9.30 -2.41
N MET A 144 11.29 10.00 -3.51
CA MET A 144 12.62 10.04 -4.14
C MET A 144 13.66 10.73 -3.25
N LEU A 145 13.32 11.85 -2.61
CA LEU A 145 14.22 12.61 -1.74
C LEU A 145 14.62 11.82 -0.49
N PHE A 146 13.68 11.11 0.11
CA PHE A 146 13.89 10.31 1.32
C PHE A 146 14.26 8.84 1.03
N GLY A 147 14.34 8.45 -0.25
CA GLY A 147 14.72 7.11 -0.67
C GLY A 147 13.69 6.03 -0.25
N PHE A 148 12.39 6.37 -0.32
CA PHE A 148 11.33 5.42 -0.05
C PHE A 148 11.11 4.52 -1.28
N ASN A 149 11.41 3.22 -1.14
CA ASN A 149 11.31 2.24 -2.22
C ASN A 149 10.07 1.32 -2.12
N GLY A 150 9.07 1.72 -1.34
CA GLY A 150 7.88 0.92 -1.12
C GLY A 150 7.91 0.12 0.18
N VAL A 151 6.83 -0.62 0.44
CA VAL A 151 6.69 -1.50 1.60
C VAL A 151 7.13 -2.91 1.21
N GLU A 152 7.69 -3.68 2.14
CA GLU A 152 8.10 -5.07 1.93
C GLU A 152 6.97 -5.88 1.26
N GLY A 153 7.22 -6.41 0.07
CA GLY A 153 6.22 -7.09 -0.76
C GLY A 153 5.57 -6.24 -1.86
N GLN A 154 5.85 -4.93 -1.91
CA GLN A 154 5.53 -4.06 -3.03
C GLN A 154 6.83 -3.56 -3.66
N THR A 155 7.22 -4.11 -4.79
CA THR A 155 8.21 -3.48 -5.63
C THR A 155 7.56 -2.26 -6.27
N VAL A 156 7.84 -1.07 -5.73
CA VAL A 156 7.64 0.15 -6.51
C VAL A 156 8.61 0.02 -7.66
N ALA A 157 8.11 -0.42 -8.80
CA ALA A 157 8.93 -0.51 -9.99
C ALA A 157 9.56 0.87 -10.19
N SER A 158 10.87 0.93 -10.00
CA SER A 158 11.69 2.01 -10.50
C SER A 158 11.35 2.15 -11.98
N SER A 159 10.58 3.17 -12.31
CA SER A 159 10.38 3.59 -13.68
C SER A 159 11.70 4.15 -14.18
N GLY A 160 12.48 3.28 -14.78
CA GLY A 160 13.75 3.64 -15.34
C GLY A 160 14.18 2.57 -16.34
N GLU A 161 13.49 2.51 -17.47
CA GLU A 161 14.05 2.20 -18.80
C GLU A 161 13.03 2.57 -19.87
#